data_ab88ff41b4e7fa325f0e90a722bfd230
#
_entry.id   ab88ff41b4e7fa325f0e90a722bfd230
#
_cell.length_a   1.000
_cell.length_b   1.000
_cell.length_c   1.000
_cell.angle_alpha   90.00
_cell.angle_beta   90.00
_cell.angle_gamma   90.00
#
_symmetry.space_group_name_H-M   'P 1'
#
loop_
_entity.id
_entity.type
_entity.pdbx_description
1 polymer ?
#
loop_
_entity_poly.entity_id
_entity_poly.type
_entity_poly.pdbx_seq_one_letter_code
_entity_poly.pdbx_strand_id
1 'polypeptide(L)'
;MKIDELEVKNNLKLIGLISLALVFFASNSILARMAISTQNIDAFSFTFLRILSATFILTSVYIYKNKNLKIDLKTNYLSGFMFFLYAICFSYSYINMLAGIGTLILFAVVQLSMIIVALFSNEKLSVKKVIGITMAFGGLLYLLYPRNDFSISYFHTFLMFLSGIGWAIFSVLGKKSQNATLNATDSLFKALFFALVFGIFYILFF
;
A
#
# COMPACT_ATOMS: atom_id res chain seq x y z
N MET A 1 11.18 2.97 -38.31
CA MET A 1 10.64 1.60 -38.28
C MET A 1 11.12 0.77 -37.10
N LYS A 2 12.45 0.45 -36.94
CA LYS A 2 12.93 -0.31 -35.76
C LYS A 2 12.80 0.42 -34.40
N ILE A 3 12.86 1.72 -34.34
CA ILE A 3 12.74 2.53 -33.12
C ILE A 3 11.29 2.51 -32.64
N ASP A 4 10.33 2.67 -33.54
CA ASP A 4 8.89 2.64 -33.23
C ASP A 4 8.45 1.27 -32.71
N GLU A 5 8.97 0.17 -33.27
CA GLU A 5 8.68 -1.18 -32.79
C GLU A 5 9.21 -1.45 -31.37
N LEU A 6 10.40 -0.93 -31.03
CA LEU A 6 10.99 -1.03 -29.70
C LEU A 6 10.19 -0.20 -28.68
N GLU A 7 9.75 0.99 -29.06
CA GLU A 7 8.92 1.84 -28.20
C GLU A 7 7.55 1.23 -27.94
N VAL A 8 6.89 0.71 -28.97
CA VAL A 8 5.60 -0.02 -28.84
C VAL A 8 5.76 -1.25 -27.94
N LYS A 9 6.82 -2.05 -28.13
CA LYS A 9 7.08 -3.24 -27.30
C LYS A 9 7.34 -2.88 -25.83
N ASN A 10 8.06 -1.79 -25.56
CA ASN A 10 8.30 -1.31 -24.21
C ASN A 10 7.00 -0.79 -23.56
N ASN A 11 6.16 -0.10 -24.32
CA ASN A 11 4.86 0.38 -23.84
C ASN A 11 3.90 -0.77 -23.53
N LEU A 12 3.84 -1.81 -24.36
CA LEU A 12 3.03 -3.01 -24.11
C LEU A 12 3.50 -3.76 -22.84
N LYS A 13 4.83 -3.90 -22.66
CA LYS A 13 5.40 -4.49 -21.46
C LYS A 13 5.04 -3.67 -20.20
N LEU A 14 5.12 -2.35 -20.30
CA LEU A 14 4.77 -1.44 -19.20
C LEU A 14 3.29 -1.57 -18.84
N ILE A 15 2.40 -1.56 -19.83
CA ILE A 15 0.95 -1.74 -19.63
C ILE A 15 0.68 -3.10 -18.95
N GLY A 16 1.32 -4.18 -19.42
CA GLY A 16 1.17 -5.51 -18.84
C GLY A 16 1.60 -5.55 -17.37
N LEU A 17 2.73 -4.93 -17.02
CA LEU A 17 3.22 -4.86 -15.64
C LEU A 17 2.30 -4.02 -14.75
N ILE A 18 1.79 -2.89 -15.24
CA ILE A 18 0.84 -2.05 -14.50
C ILE A 18 -0.47 -2.83 -14.26
N SER A 19 -1.02 -3.48 -15.29
CA SER A 19 -2.24 -4.29 -15.16
C SER A 19 -2.07 -5.41 -14.14
N LEU A 20 -0.94 -6.12 -14.17
CA LEU A 20 -0.63 -7.17 -13.21
C LEU A 20 -0.52 -6.61 -11.78
N ALA A 21 0.13 -5.48 -11.60
CA ALA A 21 0.21 -4.81 -10.30
C ALA A 21 -1.17 -4.42 -9.76
N LEU A 22 -2.06 -3.89 -10.61
CA LEU A 22 -3.43 -3.55 -10.23
C LEU A 22 -4.23 -4.78 -9.80
N VAL A 23 -4.07 -5.91 -10.50
CA VAL A 23 -4.70 -7.19 -10.13
C VAL A 23 -4.21 -7.64 -8.75
N PHE A 24 -2.90 -7.56 -8.47
CA PHE A 24 -2.36 -7.90 -7.15
C PHE A 24 -2.87 -6.96 -6.04
N PHE A 25 -2.99 -5.67 -6.30
CA PHE A 25 -3.56 -4.73 -5.33
C PHE A 25 -5.04 -5.03 -5.04
N ALA A 26 -5.84 -5.29 -6.08
CA ALA A 26 -7.24 -5.67 -5.90
C ALA A 26 -7.38 -6.99 -5.13
N SER A 27 -6.60 -8.01 -5.51
CA SER A 27 -6.58 -9.31 -4.83
C SER A 27 -6.19 -9.18 -3.35
N ASN A 28 -5.22 -8.33 -3.01
CA ASN A 28 -4.82 -8.08 -1.63
C ASN A 28 -6.01 -7.60 -0.76
N SER A 29 -6.84 -6.69 -1.27
CA SER A 29 -8.01 -6.18 -0.53
C SER A 29 -9.10 -7.25 -0.37
N ILE A 30 -9.36 -8.03 -1.42
CA ILE A 30 -10.35 -9.11 -1.39
C ILE A 30 -9.90 -10.19 -0.40
N LEU A 31 -8.66 -10.65 -0.49
CA LEU A 31 -8.11 -11.69 0.38
C LEU A 31 -8.07 -11.24 1.84
N ALA A 32 -7.68 -9.98 2.10
CA ALA A 32 -7.70 -9.42 3.45
C ALA A 32 -9.12 -9.40 4.02
N ARG A 33 -10.11 -8.93 3.26
CA ARG A 33 -11.51 -8.93 3.70
C ARG A 33 -12.02 -10.34 3.93
N MET A 34 -11.74 -11.29 3.05
CA MET A 34 -12.14 -12.68 3.20
C MET A 34 -11.53 -13.31 4.46
N ALA A 35 -10.25 -13.14 4.69
CA ALA A 35 -9.57 -13.71 5.84
C ALA A 35 -10.10 -13.17 7.17
N ILE A 36 -10.34 -11.85 7.25
CA ILE A 36 -10.74 -11.17 8.49
C ILE A 36 -12.25 -11.33 8.75
N SER A 37 -13.08 -11.24 7.70
CA SER A 37 -14.54 -11.29 7.86
C SER A 37 -15.08 -12.65 8.27
N THR A 38 -14.37 -13.72 7.97
CA THR A 38 -14.74 -15.09 8.38
C THR A 38 -14.38 -15.38 9.84
N GLN A 39 -13.76 -14.44 10.55
CA GLN A 39 -13.28 -14.57 11.94
C GLN A 39 -12.32 -15.77 12.16
N ASN A 40 -11.79 -16.35 11.10
CA ASN A 40 -10.82 -17.42 11.19
C ASN A 40 -9.43 -16.91 11.64
N ILE A 41 -9.18 -15.63 11.43
CA ILE A 41 -7.96 -14.94 11.85
C ILE A 41 -8.31 -13.51 12.30
N ASP A 42 -7.77 -13.06 13.41
CA ASP A 42 -7.90 -11.68 13.87
C ASP A 42 -7.06 -10.71 13.03
N ALA A 43 -7.44 -9.43 13.04
CA ALA A 43 -6.80 -8.42 12.20
C ALA A 43 -5.31 -8.20 12.53
N PHE A 44 -4.91 -8.38 13.80
CA PHE A 44 -3.52 -8.29 14.20
C PHE A 44 -2.70 -9.46 13.66
N SER A 45 -3.13 -10.70 13.91
CA SER A 45 -2.45 -11.91 13.42
C SER A 45 -2.34 -11.92 11.91
N PHE A 46 -3.39 -11.49 11.20
CA PHE A 46 -3.34 -11.32 9.75
C PHE A 46 -2.26 -10.32 9.33
N THR A 47 -2.19 -9.15 10.00
CA THR A 47 -1.18 -8.12 9.73
C THR A 47 0.22 -8.65 9.98
N PHE A 48 0.44 -9.32 11.11
CA PHE A 48 1.73 -9.87 11.49
C PHE A 48 2.22 -10.91 10.48
N LEU A 49 1.39 -11.89 10.14
CA LEU A 49 1.73 -12.92 9.15
C LEU A 49 2.00 -12.32 7.76
N ARG A 50 1.26 -11.30 7.37
CA ARG A 50 1.47 -10.58 6.10
C ARG A 50 2.82 -9.87 6.06
N ILE A 51 3.18 -9.15 7.12
CA ILE A 51 4.48 -8.47 7.22
C ILE A 51 5.62 -9.50 7.28
N LEU A 52 5.46 -10.56 8.06
CA LEU A 52 6.45 -11.63 8.21
C LEU A 52 6.72 -12.32 6.87
N SER A 53 5.67 -12.75 6.16
CA SER A 53 5.79 -13.42 4.87
C SER A 53 6.40 -12.49 3.80
N ALA A 54 5.98 -11.22 3.75
CA ALA A 54 6.56 -10.24 2.85
C ALA A 54 8.04 -10.00 3.12
N THR A 55 8.42 -9.88 4.40
CA THR A 55 9.82 -9.73 4.83
C THR A 55 10.65 -10.94 4.42
N PHE A 56 10.15 -12.15 4.66
CA PHE A 56 10.82 -13.39 4.28
C PHE A 56 11.05 -13.50 2.76
N ILE A 57 9.99 -13.29 1.97
CA ILE A 57 10.06 -13.40 0.50
C ILE A 57 11.01 -12.34 -0.07
N LEU A 58 10.87 -11.07 0.36
CA LEU A 58 11.67 -9.99 -0.21
C LEU A 58 13.15 -10.11 0.18
N THR A 59 13.43 -10.56 1.41
CA THR A 59 14.78 -10.88 1.87
C THR A 59 15.40 -12.01 1.03
N SER A 60 14.65 -13.08 0.79
CA SER A 60 15.11 -14.20 -0.04
C SER A 60 15.44 -13.75 -1.46
N VAL A 61 14.58 -12.95 -2.08
CA VAL A 61 14.82 -12.37 -3.41
C VAL A 61 16.04 -11.45 -3.40
N TYR A 62 16.20 -10.63 -2.36
CA TYR A 62 17.35 -9.72 -2.25
C TYR A 62 18.67 -10.49 -2.11
N ILE A 63 18.73 -11.51 -1.23
CA ILE A 63 19.91 -12.36 -1.04
C ILE A 63 20.25 -13.11 -2.33
N TYR A 64 19.25 -13.66 -3.02
CA TYR A 64 19.45 -14.36 -4.28
C TYR A 64 20.12 -13.46 -5.34
N LYS A 65 19.68 -12.19 -5.43
CA LYS A 65 20.21 -11.24 -6.41
C LYS A 65 21.61 -10.68 -6.05
N ASN A 66 21.83 -10.38 -4.77
CA ASN A 66 23.00 -9.59 -4.34
C ASN A 66 24.02 -10.41 -3.53
N LYS A 67 23.72 -11.66 -3.19
CA LYS A 67 24.56 -12.58 -2.39
C LYS A 67 24.96 -12.06 -0.98
N ASN A 68 24.56 -10.86 -0.63
CA ASN A 68 24.84 -10.23 0.66
C ASN A 68 23.61 -9.47 1.16
N LEU A 69 23.30 -9.58 2.44
CA LEU A 69 22.24 -8.80 3.09
C LEU A 69 22.86 -7.59 3.79
N LYS A 70 22.60 -6.39 3.26
CA LYS A 70 23.02 -5.12 3.86
C LYS A 70 21.79 -4.40 4.41
N ILE A 71 21.37 -4.76 5.62
CA ILE A 71 20.32 -4.06 6.36
C ILE A 71 20.98 -2.92 7.13
N ASP A 72 20.51 -1.70 6.94
CA ASP A 72 20.95 -0.56 7.71
C ASP A 72 20.05 -0.39 8.95
N LEU A 73 20.56 -0.75 10.11
CA LEU A 73 19.83 -0.66 11.37
C LEU A 73 19.59 0.78 11.85
N LYS A 74 20.22 1.79 11.24
CA LYS A 74 20.13 3.20 11.68
C LYS A 74 19.15 4.04 10.85
N THR A 75 18.80 3.61 9.67
CA THR A 75 17.97 4.37 8.73
C THR A 75 16.60 3.73 8.53
N ASN A 76 15.70 4.42 7.84
CA ASN A 76 14.39 3.92 7.39
C ASN A 76 13.36 3.54 8.48
N TYR A 77 13.57 3.91 9.74
CA TYR A 77 12.55 3.65 10.78
C TYR A 77 11.20 4.30 10.45
N LEU A 78 11.21 5.52 9.92
CA LEU A 78 9.99 6.20 9.50
C LEU A 78 9.28 5.41 8.39
N SER A 79 10.02 4.91 7.40
CA SER A 79 9.47 4.11 6.31
C SER A 79 8.86 2.79 6.82
N GLY A 80 9.56 2.11 7.74
CA GLY A 80 9.06 0.89 8.39
C GLY A 80 7.81 1.15 9.24
N PHE A 81 7.80 2.24 10.03
CA PHE A 81 6.63 2.63 10.82
C PHE A 81 5.43 2.97 9.94
N MET A 82 5.62 3.70 8.84
CA MET A 82 4.55 4.04 7.90
C MET A 82 3.99 2.81 7.19
N PHE A 83 4.85 1.84 6.85
CA PHE A 83 4.38 0.56 6.32
C PHE A 83 3.59 -0.26 7.37
N PHE A 84 4.05 -0.29 8.63
CA PHE A 84 3.32 -0.92 9.72
C PHE A 84 1.97 -0.25 9.96
N LEU A 85 1.94 1.09 10.03
CA LEU A 85 0.71 1.88 10.19
C LEU A 85 -0.29 1.58 9.07
N TYR A 86 0.20 1.58 7.81
CA TYR A 86 -0.61 1.16 6.67
C TYR A 86 -1.19 -0.24 6.91
N ALA A 87 -0.34 -1.21 7.24
CA ALA A 87 -0.73 -2.60 7.33
C ALA A 87 -1.74 -2.88 8.44
N ILE A 88 -1.55 -2.29 9.63
CA ILE A 88 -2.42 -2.50 10.78
C ILE A 88 -3.77 -1.79 10.57
N CYS A 89 -3.78 -0.53 10.18
CA CYS A 89 -5.01 0.22 9.92
C CYS A 89 -5.83 -0.38 8.78
N PHE A 90 -5.17 -0.88 7.73
CA PHE A 90 -5.80 -1.60 6.63
C PHE A 90 -6.53 -2.86 7.12
N SER A 91 -5.89 -3.68 7.93
CA SER A 91 -6.49 -4.92 8.42
C SER A 91 -7.66 -4.66 9.35
N TYR A 92 -7.50 -3.74 10.31
CA TYR A 92 -8.58 -3.38 11.24
C TYR A 92 -9.76 -2.73 10.54
N SER A 93 -9.55 -1.96 9.47
CA SER A 93 -10.68 -1.37 8.74
C SER A 93 -11.52 -2.42 8.03
N TYR A 94 -10.92 -3.53 7.58
CA TYR A 94 -11.66 -4.62 6.93
C TYR A 94 -12.47 -5.52 7.88
N ILE A 95 -12.45 -5.28 9.17
CA ILE A 95 -13.39 -5.95 10.10
C ILE A 95 -14.85 -5.64 9.73
N ASN A 96 -15.16 -4.37 9.40
CA ASN A 96 -16.53 -3.92 9.11
C ASN A 96 -16.67 -3.16 7.78
N MET A 97 -15.68 -3.26 6.87
CA MET A 97 -15.72 -2.55 5.60
C MET A 97 -15.72 -3.53 4.42
N LEU A 98 -16.54 -3.27 3.42
CA LEU A 98 -16.54 -4.04 2.18
C LEU A 98 -15.24 -3.80 1.39
N ALA A 99 -14.70 -4.85 0.76
CA ALA A 99 -13.43 -4.79 0.04
C ALA A 99 -13.39 -3.68 -1.02
N GLY A 100 -14.47 -3.52 -1.80
CA GLY A 100 -14.57 -2.50 -2.82
C GLY A 100 -14.51 -1.08 -2.25
N ILE A 101 -15.31 -0.78 -1.22
CA ILE A 101 -15.35 0.54 -0.57
C ILE A 101 -14.01 0.86 0.07
N GLY A 102 -13.43 -0.08 0.83
CA GLY A 102 -12.12 0.10 1.45
C GLY A 102 -11.02 0.39 0.44
N THR A 103 -10.98 -0.36 -0.65
CA THR A 103 -9.99 -0.15 -1.73
C THR A 103 -10.15 1.23 -2.37
N LEU A 104 -11.39 1.68 -2.64
CA LEU A 104 -11.65 2.99 -3.21
C LEU A 104 -11.18 4.13 -2.30
N ILE A 105 -11.49 4.06 -0.99
CA ILE A 105 -11.04 5.05 -0.01
C ILE A 105 -9.51 5.06 0.08
N LEU A 106 -8.88 3.89 0.18
CA LEU A 106 -7.44 3.75 0.24
C LEU A 106 -6.77 4.45 -0.95
N PHE A 107 -7.18 4.11 -2.18
CA PHE A 107 -6.58 4.68 -3.38
C PHE A 107 -6.87 6.18 -3.53
N ALA A 108 -8.06 6.65 -3.14
CA ALA A 108 -8.36 8.09 -3.11
C ALA A 108 -7.36 8.85 -2.23
N VAL A 109 -7.16 8.36 -1.00
CA VAL A 109 -6.24 8.98 -0.03
C VAL A 109 -4.81 8.93 -0.51
N VAL A 110 -4.37 7.78 -1.03
CA VAL A 110 -3.03 7.62 -1.61
C VAL A 110 -2.81 8.61 -2.75
N GLN A 111 -3.77 8.71 -3.67
CA GLN A 111 -3.68 9.60 -4.82
C GLN A 111 -3.64 11.08 -4.41
N LEU A 112 -4.52 11.50 -3.50
CA LEU A 112 -4.51 12.86 -2.95
C LEU A 112 -3.18 13.17 -2.27
N SER A 113 -2.69 12.26 -1.43
CA SER A 113 -1.40 12.43 -0.75
C SER A 113 -0.24 12.58 -1.73
N MET A 114 -0.22 11.77 -2.80
CA MET A 114 0.82 11.86 -3.84
C MET A 114 0.74 13.19 -4.62
N ILE A 115 -0.46 13.71 -4.91
CA ILE A 115 -0.66 15.01 -5.55
C ILE A 115 -0.15 16.13 -4.64
N ILE A 116 -0.49 16.09 -3.35
CA ILE A 116 -0.03 17.06 -2.36
C ILE A 116 1.50 17.09 -2.31
N VAL A 117 2.14 15.90 -2.24
CA VAL A 117 3.61 15.81 -2.25
C VAL A 117 4.21 16.37 -3.54
N ALA A 118 3.63 16.08 -4.70
CA ALA A 118 4.10 16.59 -5.99
C ALA A 118 4.03 18.12 -6.04
N LEU A 119 2.94 18.72 -5.52
CA LEU A 119 2.79 20.18 -5.43
C LEU A 119 3.84 20.81 -4.50
N PHE A 120 4.08 20.23 -3.32
CA PHE A 120 5.14 20.69 -2.41
C PHE A 120 6.55 20.51 -2.97
N SER A 121 6.73 19.58 -3.91
CA SER A 121 8.00 19.36 -4.61
C SER A 121 8.19 20.27 -5.83
N ASN A 122 7.33 21.27 -6.02
CA ASN A 122 7.31 22.18 -7.18
C ASN A 122 7.22 21.44 -8.54
N GLU A 123 6.66 20.23 -8.57
CA GLU A 123 6.37 19.54 -9.82
C GLU A 123 5.20 20.25 -10.54
N LYS A 124 5.44 20.69 -11.79
CA LYS A 124 4.37 21.28 -12.61
C LYS A 124 3.38 20.20 -13.02
N LEU A 125 2.13 20.35 -12.63
CA LEU A 125 1.05 19.50 -13.09
C LEU A 125 0.72 19.85 -14.55
N SER A 126 0.97 18.93 -15.48
CA SER A 126 0.53 19.12 -16.87
C SER A 126 -0.99 19.03 -16.97
N VAL A 127 -1.59 19.70 -17.94
CA VAL A 127 -3.05 19.67 -18.18
C VAL A 127 -3.56 18.23 -18.34
N LYS A 128 -2.78 17.36 -19.01
CA LYS A 128 -3.11 15.92 -19.15
C LYS A 128 -3.18 15.21 -17.79
N LYS A 129 -2.26 15.51 -16.84
CA LYS A 129 -2.31 14.96 -15.49
C LYS A 129 -3.55 15.43 -14.72
N VAL A 130 -3.90 16.72 -14.83
CA VAL A 130 -5.09 17.28 -14.16
C VAL A 130 -6.36 16.62 -14.69
N ILE A 131 -6.52 16.49 -16.00
CA ILE A 131 -7.68 15.78 -16.59
C ILE A 131 -7.76 14.34 -16.09
N GLY A 132 -6.65 13.58 -16.10
CA GLY A 132 -6.62 12.21 -15.61
C GLY A 132 -7.01 12.09 -14.13
N ILE A 133 -6.53 13.00 -13.28
CA ILE A 133 -6.88 13.08 -11.86
C ILE A 133 -8.38 13.34 -11.70
N THR A 134 -8.92 14.33 -12.41
CA THR A 134 -10.35 14.69 -12.33
C THR A 134 -11.24 13.53 -12.78
N MET A 135 -10.87 12.84 -13.85
CA MET A 135 -11.60 11.64 -14.30
C MET A 135 -11.53 10.51 -13.27
N ALA A 136 -10.37 10.25 -12.68
CA ALA A 136 -10.20 9.22 -11.66
C ALA A 136 -11.05 9.51 -10.41
N PHE A 137 -11.04 10.76 -9.91
CA PHE A 137 -11.88 11.17 -8.78
C PHE A 137 -13.38 11.17 -9.11
N GLY A 138 -13.75 11.60 -10.31
CA GLY A 138 -15.14 11.53 -10.78
C GLY A 138 -15.66 10.10 -10.82
N GLY A 139 -14.87 9.17 -11.35
CA GLY A 139 -15.18 7.73 -11.31
C GLY A 139 -15.28 7.17 -9.90
N LEU A 140 -14.38 7.58 -9.01
CA LEU A 140 -14.39 7.19 -7.60
C LEU A 140 -15.66 7.67 -6.88
N LEU A 141 -16.02 8.95 -7.04
CA LEU A 141 -17.25 9.52 -6.46
C LEU A 141 -18.49 8.80 -6.99
N TYR A 142 -18.54 8.48 -8.29
CA TYR A 142 -19.62 7.72 -8.88
C TYR A 142 -19.75 6.31 -8.27
N LEU A 143 -18.63 5.63 -8.01
CA LEU A 143 -18.62 4.29 -7.40
C LEU A 143 -18.94 4.33 -5.89
N LEU A 144 -18.54 5.39 -5.18
CA LEU A 144 -18.83 5.57 -3.76
C LEU A 144 -20.24 6.14 -3.51
N TYR A 145 -20.94 6.60 -4.56
CA TYR A 145 -22.29 7.14 -4.40
C TYR A 145 -23.22 6.05 -3.82
N PRO A 146 -23.83 6.31 -2.66
CA PRO A 146 -24.63 5.31 -1.96
C PRO A 146 -25.86 4.95 -2.79
N ARG A 147 -25.86 3.74 -3.31
CA ARG A 147 -26.99 3.19 -4.07
C ARG A 147 -27.94 2.35 -3.22
N ASN A 148 -27.54 1.97 -2.02
CA ASN A 148 -28.30 1.17 -1.05
C ASN A 148 -27.90 1.63 0.37
N ASP A 149 -28.67 1.21 1.38
CA ASP A 149 -28.45 1.52 2.80
C ASP A 149 -27.17 0.87 3.37
N PHE A 150 -26.00 1.36 2.95
CA PHE A 150 -24.73 0.93 3.55
C PHE A 150 -24.51 1.68 4.86
N SER A 151 -24.50 0.99 5.96
CA SER A 151 -23.98 1.54 7.21
C SER A 151 -22.44 1.63 7.12
N ILE A 152 -21.93 2.83 6.85
CA ILE A 152 -20.50 3.07 6.85
C ILE A 152 -20.07 3.34 8.29
N SER A 153 -19.22 2.48 8.85
CA SER A 153 -18.60 2.75 10.14
C SER A 153 -17.53 3.84 9.99
N TYR A 154 -17.77 5.00 10.59
CA TYR A 154 -16.83 6.14 10.57
C TYR A 154 -15.44 5.77 11.10
N PHE A 155 -15.40 4.93 12.15
CA PHE A 155 -14.13 4.48 12.74
C PHE A 155 -13.30 3.67 11.73
N HIS A 156 -13.90 2.68 11.05
CA HIS A 156 -13.19 1.86 10.06
C HIS A 156 -12.80 2.66 8.82
N THR A 157 -13.62 3.67 8.45
CA THR A 157 -13.28 4.61 7.38
C THR A 157 -12.06 5.47 7.76
N PHE A 158 -12.00 5.95 9.00
CA PHE A 158 -10.84 6.70 9.50
C PHE A 158 -9.57 5.83 9.52
N LEU A 159 -9.68 4.56 9.92
CA LEU A 159 -8.53 3.64 9.84
C LEU A 159 -8.06 3.45 8.40
N MET A 160 -8.99 3.30 7.44
CA MET A 160 -8.62 3.17 6.04
C MET A 160 -7.97 4.44 5.49
N PHE A 161 -8.42 5.60 5.94
CA PHE A 161 -7.78 6.89 5.62
C PHE A 161 -6.34 6.96 6.15
N LEU A 162 -6.10 6.60 7.41
CA LEU A 162 -4.75 6.52 7.99
C LEU A 162 -3.88 5.51 7.25
N SER A 163 -4.43 4.38 6.85
CA SER A 163 -3.76 3.39 6.02
C SER A 163 -3.27 4.00 4.70
N GLY A 164 -4.13 4.78 4.01
CA GLY A 164 -3.77 5.47 2.78
C GLY A 164 -2.63 6.46 2.95
N ILE A 165 -2.63 7.24 4.04
CA ILE A 165 -1.52 8.16 4.38
C ILE A 165 -0.23 7.37 4.62
N GLY A 166 -0.28 6.30 5.42
CA GLY A 166 0.87 5.46 5.71
C GLY A 166 1.51 4.90 4.43
N TRP A 167 0.67 4.37 3.53
CA TRP A 167 1.15 3.87 2.23
C TRP A 167 1.74 4.98 1.34
N ALA A 168 1.13 6.16 1.30
CA ALA A 168 1.62 7.27 0.51
C ALA A 168 3.00 7.74 0.99
N ILE A 169 3.17 7.94 2.31
CA ILE A 169 4.46 8.36 2.89
C ILE A 169 5.53 7.28 2.66
N PHE A 170 5.22 6.00 2.90
CA PHE A 170 6.11 4.89 2.60
C PHE A 170 6.57 4.91 1.14
N SER A 171 5.64 5.10 0.20
CA SER A 171 5.94 5.13 -1.24
C SER A 171 6.81 6.32 -1.64
N VAL A 172 6.56 7.51 -1.06
CA VAL A 172 7.38 8.72 -1.30
C VAL A 172 8.79 8.55 -0.76
N LEU A 173 8.94 7.98 0.43
CA LEU A 173 10.26 7.68 1.01
C LEU A 173 11.01 6.65 0.15
N GLY A 174 10.30 5.65 -0.37
CA GLY A 174 10.86 4.64 -1.27
C GLY A 174 11.35 5.19 -2.61
N LYS A 175 10.65 6.19 -3.18
CA LYS A 175 11.03 6.85 -4.44
C LYS A 175 12.43 7.49 -4.38
N LYS A 176 12.86 7.95 -3.20
CA LYS A 176 14.17 8.59 -3.00
C LYS A 176 15.35 7.60 -2.96
N SER A 177 15.08 6.30 -2.86
CA SER A 177 16.11 5.28 -2.75
C SER A 177 16.69 4.90 -4.11
N GLN A 178 18.01 4.77 -4.20
CA GLN A 178 18.70 4.27 -5.40
C GLN A 178 18.45 2.77 -5.63
N ASN A 179 18.18 2.00 -4.56
CA ASN A 179 17.86 0.57 -4.63
C ASN A 179 16.51 0.29 -3.97
N ALA A 180 15.45 0.29 -4.78
CA ALA A 180 14.09 0.10 -4.30
C ALA A 180 13.90 -1.23 -3.56
N THR A 181 14.53 -2.33 -4.02
CA THR A 181 14.41 -3.64 -3.38
C THR A 181 15.06 -3.64 -1.99
N LEU A 182 16.27 -3.07 -1.85
CA LEU A 182 16.94 -2.95 -0.56
C LEU A 182 16.13 -2.09 0.42
N ASN A 183 15.68 -0.94 -0.04
CA ASN A 183 14.89 -0.03 0.78
C ASN A 183 13.58 -0.68 1.27
N ALA A 184 12.89 -1.40 0.39
CA ALA A 184 11.67 -2.11 0.75
C ALA A 184 11.95 -3.24 1.75
N THR A 185 13.01 -4.03 1.53
CA THR A 185 13.44 -5.10 2.46
C THR A 185 13.75 -4.52 3.83
N ASP A 186 14.54 -3.47 3.89
CA ASP A 186 14.93 -2.79 5.11
C ASP A 186 13.73 -2.19 5.87
N SER A 187 12.81 -1.56 5.15
CA SER A 187 11.56 -1.04 5.72
C SER A 187 10.66 -2.13 6.28
N LEU A 188 10.58 -3.30 5.62
CA LEU A 188 9.80 -4.44 6.09
C LEU A 188 10.39 -5.05 7.38
N PHE A 189 11.72 -5.12 7.53
CA PHE A 189 12.34 -5.53 8.78
C PHE A 189 11.95 -4.61 9.94
N LYS A 190 11.95 -3.30 9.72
CA LYS A 190 11.52 -2.32 10.74
C LYS A 190 10.02 -2.39 11.00
N ALA A 191 9.21 -2.60 9.95
CA ALA A 191 7.78 -2.83 10.13
C ALA A 191 7.48 -4.08 10.96
N LEU A 192 8.25 -5.16 10.77
CA LEU A 192 8.16 -6.36 11.58
C LEU A 192 8.53 -6.09 13.05
N PHE A 193 9.57 -5.28 13.29
CA PHE A 193 9.91 -4.84 14.64
C PHE A 193 8.76 -4.08 15.31
N PHE A 194 8.13 -3.11 14.62
CA PHE A 194 6.95 -2.41 15.15
C PHE A 194 5.77 -3.34 15.39
N ALA A 195 5.55 -4.32 14.51
CA ALA A 195 4.50 -5.32 14.67
C ALA A 195 4.76 -6.21 15.91
N LEU A 196 6.00 -6.59 16.19
CA LEU A 196 6.37 -7.34 17.38
C LEU A 196 6.15 -6.52 18.67
N VAL A 197 6.59 -5.27 18.68
CA VAL A 197 6.39 -4.37 19.84
C VAL A 197 4.90 -4.18 20.10
N PHE A 198 4.11 -3.93 19.07
CA PHE A 198 2.66 -3.80 19.19
C PHE A 198 2.01 -5.10 19.67
N GLY A 199 2.47 -6.26 19.16
CA GLY A 199 1.97 -7.57 19.56
C GLY A 199 2.22 -7.89 21.02
N ILE A 200 3.41 -7.58 21.54
CA ILE A 200 3.73 -7.73 22.97
C ILE A 200 2.77 -6.87 23.81
N PHE A 201 2.59 -5.60 23.38
CA PHE A 201 1.66 -4.70 24.07
C PHE A 201 0.22 -5.22 24.01
N TYR A 202 -0.21 -5.72 22.85
CA TYR A 202 -1.54 -6.30 22.66
C TYR A 202 -1.80 -7.51 23.59
N ILE A 203 -0.84 -8.43 23.70
CA ILE A 203 -0.94 -9.61 24.58
C ILE A 203 -0.94 -9.25 26.07
N LEU A 204 -0.24 -8.18 26.46
CA LEU A 204 -0.15 -7.77 27.86
C LEU A 204 -1.40 -7.04 28.37
N PHE A 205 -2.18 -6.43 27.46
CA PHE A 205 -3.31 -5.57 27.84
C PHE A 205 -4.68 -6.08 27.37
N PHE A 206 -4.71 -7.10 26.50
CA PHE A 206 -5.92 -7.72 25.98
C PHE A 206 -5.83 -9.25 26.01
#